data_4b7f63ee395c78dd7d77c519444c426d
#
_entry.id   4b7f63ee395c78dd7d77c519444c426d
#
_cell.length_a   1.000
_cell.length_b   1.000
_cell.length_c   1.000
_cell.angle_alpha   90.00
_cell.angle_beta   90.00
_cell.angle_gamma   90.00
#
_symmetry.space_group_name_H-M   'P 1'
#
loop_
_entity.id
_entity.type
_entity.pdbx_description
1 polymer ?
#
loop_
_entity_poly.entity_id
_entity_poly.type
_entity_poly.pdbx_seq_one_letter_code
_entity_poly.pdbx_strand_id
1 'polypeptide(L)'
;LENVQYIIGSSDSDFIQLFDDDVVMHNWNHPNVLITQKNFSDFFKGLNGFCWPEAYAFAKSFTGDTADNIKGVGGFGWKTVIKLFKIIGPVSSIKELQTKVDEHLSNKKGDKSDLALLNRVKKTILGNKSKFEKLLNNQKIIDFSMLETPYFMEVNNTIEEGLSTLIEFDEKNFKKIISVDCYLDGTEDDRRVKRSFLKEIMLLKQIVSRSNKFIDQNIPYEE
;
A
#
# COMPACT_ATOMS: atom_id res chain seq x y z
N LEU A 1 -5.69 -8.11 20.63
CA LEU A 1 -6.15 -6.71 20.70
C LEU A 1 -7.44 -6.63 19.88
N GLU A 2 -8.59 -6.59 20.53
CA GLU A 2 -9.87 -6.38 19.87
C GLU A 2 -10.05 -4.86 19.63
N ASN A 3 -10.49 -4.50 18.41
CA ASN A 3 -10.79 -3.12 18.00
C ASN A 3 -9.59 -2.15 17.90
N VAL A 4 -8.48 -2.55 17.30
CA VAL A 4 -7.36 -1.64 17.02
C VAL A 4 -7.42 -1.18 15.57
N GLN A 5 -7.47 0.14 15.35
CA GLN A 5 -7.33 0.73 14.02
C GLN A 5 -5.87 1.14 13.81
N TYR A 6 -5.32 0.75 12.66
CA TYR A 6 -3.94 1.09 12.25
C TYR A 6 -3.96 2.28 11.29
N ILE A 7 -3.12 3.27 11.53
CA ILE A 7 -2.98 4.45 10.67
C ILE A 7 -1.59 4.45 10.06
N ILE A 8 -1.50 4.25 8.76
CA ILE A 8 -0.25 4.33 8.01
C ILE A 8 -0.01 5.79 7.61
N GLY A 9 1.06 6.40 8.09
CA GLY A 9 1.48 7.75 7.67
C GLY A 9 2.39 7.66 6.45
N SER A 10 1.85 7.72 5.23
CA SER A 10 2.64 7.63 3.99
C SER A 10 1.91 8.26 2.80
N SER A 11 2.67 8.60 1.74
CA SER A 11 2.13 8.90 0.41
C SER A 11 2.42 7.80 -0.62
N ASP A 12 3.06 6.71 -0.18
CA ASP A 12 3.43 5.59 -1.03
C ASP A 12 2.22 4.68 -1.29
N SER A 13 1.97 4.42 -2.57
CA SER A 13 0.86 3.57 -3.00
C SER A 13 1.08 2.09 -2.67
N ASP A 14 2.28 1.66 -2.34
CA ASP A 14 2.55 0.25 -2.04
C ASP A 14 1.87 -0.22 -0.77
N PHE A 15 1.58 0.70 0.15
CA PHE A 15 0.81 0.39 1.34
C PHE A 15 -0.68 0.11 1.09
N ILE A 16 -1.20 0.32 -0.14
CA ILE A 16 -2.57 -0.06 -0.49
C ILE A 16 -2.81 -1.55 -0.26
N GLN A 17 -1.80 -2.39 -0.48
CA GLN A 17 -1.90 -3.84 -0.26
C GLN A 17 -2.13 -4.25 1.19
N LEU A 18 -2.02 -3.31 2.14
CA LEU A 18 -2.29 -3.52 3.57
C LEU A 18 -3.68 -3.03 3.99
N PHE A 19 -4.47 -2.46 3.07
CA PHE A 19 -5.80 -1.95 3.43
C PHE A 19 -6.79 -3.07 3.67
N ASP A 20 -7.43 -3.00 4.82
CA ASP A 20 -8.57 -3.79 5.23
C ASP A 20 -9.57 -2.91 6.03
N ASP A 21 -10.42 -3.49 6.84
CA ASP A 21 -11.39 -2.74 7.65
C ASP A 21 -10.71 -1.95 8.79
N ASP A 22 -9.55 -2.39 9.26
CA ASP A 22 -8.84 -1.82 10.40
C ASP A 22 -7.64 -0.94 9.99
N VAL A 23 -7.24 -0.96 8.72
CA VAL A 23 -6.07 -0.22 8.22
C VAL A 23 -6.50 0.95 7.35
N VAL A 24 -6.04 2.14 7.70
CA VAL A 24 -6.23 3.37 6.92
C VAL A 24 -4.91 4.09 6.70
N MET A 25 -4.87 4.99 5.71
CA MET A 25 -3.69 5.79 5.42
C MET A 25 -3.96 7.27 5.59
N HIS A 26 -3.06 7.96 6.27
CA HIS A 26 -2.93 9.41 6.24
C HIS A 26 -1.88 9.79 5.21
N ASN A 27 -2.32 10.35 4.10
CA ASN A 27 -1.43 10.77 3.00
C ASN A 27 -1.10 12.26 3.12
N TRP A 28 0.20 12.60 3.11
CA TRP A 28 0.68 13.97 3.23
C TRP A 28 0.19 14.91 2.11
N ASN A 29 -0.09 14.35 0.93
CA ASN A 29 -0.63 15.09 -0.21
C ASN A 29 -2.14 15.38 -0.06
N HIS A 30 -2.82 14.66 0.85
CA HIS A 30 -4.25 14.77 1.12
C HIS A 30 -4.55 14.84 2.63
N PRO A 31 -4.03 15.86 3.34
CA PRO A 31 -3.97 15.88 4.81
C PRO A 31 -5.32 15.96 5.52
N ASN A 32 -6.40 16.21 4.78
CA ASN A 32 -7.74 16.37 5.36
C ASN A 32 -8.63 15.13 5.18
N VAL A 33 -8.08 14.05 4.58
CA VAL A 33 -8.85 12.83 4.27
C VAL A 33 -8.07 11.62 4.71
N LEU A 34 -8.73 10.68 5.39
CA LEU A 34 -8.22 9.34 5.60
C LEU A 34 -8.51 8.50 4.36
N ILE A 35 -7.46 7.90 3.82
CA ILE A 35 -7.56 6.99 2.69
C ILE A 35 -7.79 5.59 3.24
N THR A 36 -8.82 4.93 2.73
CA THR A 36 -9.30 3.61 3.18
C THR A 36 -9.41 2.67 2.00
N GLN A 37 -9.67 1.40 2.24
CA GLN A 37 -9.99 0.42 1.20
C GLN A 37 -11.18 0.83 0.30
N LYS A 38 -12.05 1.74 0.74
CA LYS A 38 -13.25 2.16 -0.01
C LYS A 38 -12.99 3.33 -0.96
N ASN A 39 -11.98 4.17 -0.69
CA ASN A 39 -11.76 5.43 -1.42
C ASN A 39 -10.36 5.58 -2.03
N PHE A 40 -9.43 4.67 -1.79
CA PHE A 40 -8.02 4.81 -2.21
C PHE A 40 -7.86 5.07 -3.72
N SER A 41 -8.73 4.49 -4.55
CA SER A 41 -8.63 4.65 -6.00
C SER A 41 -8.80 6.10 -6.49
N ASP A 42 -9.39 6.97 -5.67
CA ASP A 42 -9.61 8.38 -6.00
C ASP A 42 -8.35 9.23 -5.74
N PHE A 43 -7.44 8.74 -4.90
CA PHE A 43 -6.27 9.48 -4.44
C PHE A 43 -4.97 9.06 -5.14
N PHE A 44 -4.93 7.87 -5.74
CA PHE A 44 -3.74 7.37 -6.42
C PHE A 44 -3.92 7.36 -7.94
N LYS A 45 -3.01 8.04 -8.63
CA LYS A 45 -3.05 8.21 -10.08
C LYS A 45 -3.08 6.88 -10.83
N GLY A 46 -4.04 6.72 -11.69
CA GLY A 46 -4.18 5.55 -12.56
C GLY A 46 -5.05 4.44 -11.97
N LEU A 47 -5.42 4.51 -10.69
CA LEU A 47 -6.22 3.50 -10.01
C LEU A 47 -7.74 3.70 -10.12
N ASN A 48 -8.19 4.74 -10.80
CA ASN A 48 -9.63 5.01 -10.92
C ASN A 48 -10.40 3.77 -11.42
N GLY A 49 -11.30 3.29 -10.58
CA GLY A 49 -12.07 2.07 -10.81
C GLY A 49 -11.38 0.75 -10.43
N PHE A 50 -10.20 0.80 -9.79
CA PHE A 50 -9.61 -0.33 -9.10
C PHE A 50 -10.09 -0.33 -7.64
N CYS A 51 -10.67 -1.41 -7.18
CA CYS A 51 -11.32 -1.48 -5.85
C CYS A 51 -10.93 -2.73 -5.05
N TRP A 52 -9.79 -3.34 -5.32
CA TRP A 52 -9.35 -4.60 -4.71
C TRP A 52 -7.96 -4.41 -4.09
N PRO A 53 -7.84 -3.85 -2.87
CA PRO A 53 -6.54 -3.64 -2.23
C PRO A 53 -5.75 -4.96 -2.06
N GLU A 54 -6.43 -6.05 -1.75
CA GLU A 54 -5.85 -7.40 -1.61
C GLU A 54 -5.19 -7.93 -2.88
N ALA A 55 -5.59 -7.42 -4.05
CA ALA A 55 -5.02 -7.78 -5.34
C ALA A 55 -4.07 -6.70 -5.90
N TYR A 56 -3.79 -5.64 -5.13
CA TYR A 56 -3.02 -4.50 -5.60
C TYR A 56 -1.59 -4.87 -6.01
N ALA A 57 -0.88 -5.63 -5.17
CA ALA A 57 0.50 -6.03 -5.45
C ALA A 57 0.60 -6.83 -6.75
N PHE A 58 -0.33 -7.77 -6.97
CA PHE A 58 -0.35 -8.55 -8.20
C PHE A 58 -0.74 -7.69 -9.42
N ALA A 59 -1.70 -6.79 -9.28
CA ALA A 59 -2.05 -5.83 -10.34
C ALA A 59 -0.87 -4.91 -10.69
N LYS A 60 -0.15 -4.40 -9.69
CA LYS A 60 1.04 -3.58 -9.84
C LYS A 60 2.18 -4.34 -10.54
N SER A 61 2.26 -5.64 -10.34
CA SER A 61 3.26 -6.49 -11.02
C SER A 61 3.15 -6.49 -12.55
N PHE A 62 1.94 -6.29 -13.10
CA PHE A 62 1.75 -6.08 -14.54
C PHE A 62 2.22 -4.70 -14.99
N THR A 63 1.89 -3.67 -14.23
CA THR A 63 2.15 -2.28 -14.64
C THR A 63 3.59 -1.87 -14.39
N GLY A 64 4.24 -2.50 -13.42
CA GLY A 64 5.53 -2.12 -12.88
C GLY A 64 5.44 -0.90 -11.97
N ASP A 65 6.60 -0.50 -11.47
CA ASP A 65 6.80 0.71 -10.70
C ASP A 65 7.97 1.52 -11.24
N THR A 66 7.69 2.70 -11.76
CA THR A 66 8.74 3.56 -12.32
C THR A 66 9.58 4.24 -11.25
N ALA A 67 9.04 4.46 -10.05
CA ALA A 67 9.77 5.03 -8.93
C ALA A 67 10.88 4.09 -8.48
N ASP A 68 10.59 2.79 -8.43
CA ASP A 68 11.52 1.74 -8.01
C ASP A 68 12.26 1.08 -9.20
N ASN A 69 12.16 1.67 -10.39
CA ASN A 69 12.76 1.14 -11.61
C ASN A 69 12.29 -0.29 -11.98
N ILE A 70 11.09 -0.67 -11.57
CA ILE A 70 10.48 -1.96 -11.90
C ILE A 70 9.70 -1.82 -13.20
N LYS A 71 10.21 -2.43 -14.28
CA LYS A 71 9.54 -2.38 -15.59
C LYS A 71 8.35 -3.35 -15.61
N GLY A 72 7.17 -2.84 -15.96
CA GLY A 72 5.97 -3.65 -16.15
C GLY A 72 6.06 -4.64 -17.31
N VAL A 73 5.05 -5.49 -17.42
CA VAL A 73 4.90 -6.43 -18.54
C VAL A 73 4.28 -5.68 -19.72
N GLY A 74 5.05 -5.42 -20.74
CA GLY A 74 4.66 -4.53 -21.85
C GLY A 74 3.26 -4.79 -22.42
N GLY A 75 2.49 -3.69 -22.54
CA GLY A 75 1.12 -3.68 -23.03
C GLY A 75 0.03 -3.85 -21.96
N PHE A 76 0.40 -3.94 -20.66
CA PHE A 76 -0.52 -4.06 -19.54
C PHE A 76 -0.34 -2.90 -18.56
N GLY A 77 -0.87 -1.74 -18.91
CA GLY A 77 -1.00 -0.61 -17.97
C GLY A 77 -2.27 -0.70 -17.14
N TRP A 78 -2.43 0.18 -16.14
CA TRP A 78 -3.54 0.19 -15.19
C TRP A 78 -4.92 0.05 -15.84
N LYS A 79 -5.22 0.78 -16.91
CA LYS A 79 -6.52 0.66 -17.63
C LYS A 79 -6.80 -0.76 -18.11
N THR A 80 -5.78 -1.44 -18.59
CA THR A 80 -5.91 -2.81 -19.10
C THR A 80 -6.06 -3.81 -17.96
N VAL A 81 -5.29 -3.64 -16.89
CA VAL A 81 -5.34 -4.50 -15.70
C VAL A 81 -6.67 -4.34 -14.97
N ILE A 82 -7.14 -3.11 -14.79
CA ILE A 82 -8.46 -2.84 -14.20
C ILE A 82 -9.57 -3.51 -15.03
N LYS A 83 -9.52 -3.38 -16.36
CA LYS A 83 -10.49 -4.07 -17.23
C LYS A 83 -10.41 -5.58 -17.05
N LEU A 84 -9.22 -6.16 -17.03
CA LEU A 84 -9.01 -7.58 -16.79
C LEU A 84 -9.66 -8.02 -15.48
N PHE A 85 -9.39 -7.33 -14.37
CA PHE A 85 -9.93 -7.68 -13.06
C PHE A 85 -11.45 -7.50 -12.96
N LYS A 86 -12.02 -6.55 -13.70
CA LYS A 86 -13.48 -6.43 -13.83
C LYS A 86 -14.12 -7.63 -14.53
N ILE A 87 -13.40 -8.27 -15.43
CA ILE A 87 -13.90 -9.45 -16.18
C ILE A 87 -13.80 -10.71 -15.32
N ILE A 88 -12.61 -10.98 -14.75
CA ILE A 88 -12.32 -12.25 -14.07
C ILE A 88 -12.46 -12.19 -12.54
N GLY A 89 -12.69 -11.00 -11.97
CA GLY A 89 -12.57 -10.74 -10.55
C GLY A 89 -11.11 -10.50 -10.12
N PRO A 90 -10.89 -10.08 -8.85
CA PRO A 90 -9.55 -9.91 -8.32
C PRO A 90 -8.79 -11.24 -8.28
N VAL A 91 -7.49 -11.18 -8.53
CA VAL A 91 -6.57 -12.30 -8.44
C VAL A 91 -5.28 -11.83 -7.78
N SER A 92 -4.68 -12.67 -6.93
CA SER A 92 -3.46 -12.38 -6.18
C SER A 92 -2.25 -13.21 -6.64
N SER A 93 -2.44 -14.12 -7.58
CA SER A 93 -1.36 -14.96 -8.08
C SER A 93 -1.51 -15.32 -9.55
N ILE A 94 -0.38 -15.68 -10.18
CA ILE A 94 -0.37 -16.10 -11.58
C ILE A 94 -1.13 -17.42 -11.80
N LYS A 95 -1.15 -18.30 -10.80
CA LYS A 95 -1.90 -19.55 -10.84
C LYS A 95 -3.41 -19.28 -10.86
N GLU A 96 -3.86 -18.38 -10.02
CA GLU A 96 -5.25 -17.96 -9.97
C GLU A 96 -5.66 -17.24 -11.25
N LEU A 97 -4.81 -16.35 -11.78
CA LEU A 97 -4.99 -15.72 -13.07
C LEU A 97 -5.22 -16.74 -14.17
N GLN A 98 -4.36 -17.78 -14.26
CA GLN A 98 -4.46 -18.83 -15.25
C GLN A 98 -5.80 -19.57 -15.16
N THR A 99 -6.16 -20.00 -13.96
CA THR A 99 -7.43 -20.71 -13.69
C THR A 99 -8.63 -19.88 -14.14
N LYS A 100 -8.72 -18.62 -13.70
CA LYS A 100 -9.86 -17.75 -14.04
C LYS A 100 -9.92 -17.40 -15.53
N VAL A 101 -8.78 -17.17 -16.18
CA VAL A 101 -8.73 -16.92 -17.63
C VAL A 101 -9.21 -18.15 -18.41
N ASP A 102 -8.77 -19.36 -18.05
CA ASP A 102 -9.16 -20.58 -18.70
C ASP A 102 -10.65 -20.91 -18.51
N GLU A 103 -11.18 -20.70 -17.32
CA GLU A 103 -12.61 -20.84 -17.01
C GLU A 103 -13.49 -19.88 -17.85
N HIS A 104 -13.13 -18.60 -17.92
CA HIS A 104 -13.90 -17.62 -18.69
C HIS A 104 -13.86 -17.91 -20.19
N LEU A 105 -12.70 -18.30 -20.71
CA LEU A 105 -12.57 -18.65 -22.13
C LEU A 105 -13.31 -19.93 -22.48
N SER A 106 -13.29 -20.95 -21.63
CA SER A 106 -14.02 -22.21 -21.82
C SER A 106 -15.53 -22.00 -21.83
N ASN A 107 -16.02 -21.15 -20.93
CA ASN A 107 -17.44 -20.84 -20.79
C ASN A 107 -17.92 -19.75 -21.77
N LYS A 108 -17.02 -19.19 -22.61
CA LYS A 108 -17.27 -18.04 -23.50
C LYS A 108 -17.98 -16.87 -22.79
N LYS A 109 -17.63 -16.65 -21.53
CA LYS A 109 -18.24 -15.62 -20.69
C LYS A 109 -17.66 -14.24 -21.01
N GLY A 110 -18.54 -13.29 -21.32
CA GLY A 110 -18.18 -11.90 -21.65
C GLY A 110 -18.47 -11.54 -23.13
N ASP A 111 -18.27 -10.26 -23.42
CA ASP A 111 -18.41 -9.76 -24.81
C ASP A 111 -17.16 -10.05 -25.68
N LYS A 112 -17.22 -9.69 -26.96
CA LYS A 112 -16.11 -9.91 -27.90
C LYS A 112 -14.82 -9.22 -27.44
N SER A 113 -14.92 -8.03 -26.80
CA SER A 113 -13.75 -7.27 -26.34
C SER A 113 -13.12 -7.90 -25.10
N ASP A 114 -13.94 -8.51 -24.25
CA ASP A 114 -13.50 -9.23 -23.06
C ASP A 114 -12.76 -10.51 -23.41
N LEU A 115 -13.37 -11.31 -24.30
CA LEU A 115 -12.74 -12.52 -24.81
C LEU A 115 -11.43 -12.22 -25.56
N ALA A 116 -11.36 -11.11 -26.31
CA ALA A 116 -10.13 -10.66 -26.97
C ALA A 116 -9.04 -10.33 -25.96
N LEU A 117 -9.38 -9.64 -24.84
CA LEU A 117 -8.44 -9.35 -23.76
C LEU A 117 -7.94 -10.62 -23.08
N LEU A 118 -8.84 -11.55 -22.74
CA LEU A 118 -8.48 -12.82 -22.11
C LEU A 118 -7.58 -13.68 -23.01
N ASN A 119 -7.88 -13.77 -24.31
CA ASN A 119 -7.02 -14.46 -25.28
C ASN A 119 -5.63 -13.80 -25.39
N ARG A 120 -5.59 -12.45 -25.33
CA ARG A 120 -4.33 -11.72 -25.29
C ARG A 120 -3.54 -12.05 -24.03
N VAL A 121 -4.14 -12.06 -22.83
CA VAL A 121 -3.49 -12.47 -21.58
C VAL A 121 -2.96 -13.89 -21.70
N LYS A 122 -3.79 -14.83 -22.15
CA LYS A 122 -3.40 -16.24 -22.34
C LYS A 122 -2.18 -16.36 -23.28
N LYS A 123 -2.20 -15.70 -24.42
CA LYS A 123 -1.12 -15.78 -25.43
C LYS A 123 0.14 -15.02 -25.00
N THR A 124 -0.02 -13.79 -24.48
CA THR A 124 1.14 -12.89 -24.31
C THR A 124 1.75 -12.95 -22.91
N ILE A 125 1.04 -13.43 -21.91
CA ILE A 125 1.54 -13.60 -20.54
C ILE A 125 1.73 -15.07 -20.25
N LEU A 126 0.66 -15.84 -20.19
CA LEU A 126 0.69 -17.24 -19.77
C LEU A 126 1.43 -18.14 -20.77
N GLY A 127 1.30 -17.88 -22.06
CA GLY A 127 1.99 -18.62 -23.13
C GLY A 127 3.38 -18.08 -23.52
N ASN A 128 3.89 -17.04 -22.83
CA ASN A 128 5.19 -16.46 -23.10
C ASN A 128 6.10 -16.55 -21.87
N LYS A 129 7.06 -17.47 -21.89
CA LYS A 129 7.95 -17.74 -20.75
C LYS A 129 8.61 -16.49 -20.18
N SER A 130 9.18 -15.63 -21.01
CA SER A 130 9.87 -14.42 -20.57
C SER A 130 8.94 -13.43 -19.86
N LYS A 131 7.72 -13.23 -20.36
CA LYS A 131 6.74 -12.34 -19.72
C LYS A 131 6.13 -12.96 -18.47
N PHE A 132 5.95 -14.25 -18.45
CA PHE A 132 5.51 -15.00 -17.29
C PHE A 132 6.52 -14.87 -16.14
N GLU A 133 7.81 -15.15 -16.41
CA GLU A 133 8.89 -15.01 -15.44
C GLU A 133 9.03 -13.55 -14.96
N LYS A 134 8.88 -12.60 -15.87
CA LYS A 134 8.90 -11.18 -15.50
C LYS A 134 7.78 -10.81 -14.55
N LEU A 135 6.55 -11.28 -14.80
CA LEU A 135 5.41 -11.04 -13.92
C LEU A 135 5.66 -11.63 -12.53
N LEU A 136 6.16 -12.88 -12.45
CA LEU A 136 6.54 -13.53 -11.21
C LEU A 136 7.62 -12.76 -10.45
N ASN A 137 8.66 -12.31 -11.14
CA ASN A 137 9.76 -11.57 -10.51
C ASN A 137 9.28 -10.21 -9.99
N ASN A 138 8.44 -9.50 -10.77
CA ASN A 138 7.83 -8.27 -10.30
C ASN A 138 6.98 -8.49 -9.04
N GLN A 139 6.18 -9.57 -9.00
CA GLN A 139 5.37 -9.90 -7.83
C GLN A 139 6.24 -10.14 -6.61
N LYS A 140 7.32 -10.91 -6.72
CA LYS A 140 8.23 -11.18 -5.60
C LYS A 140 8.86 -9.93 -5.00
N ILE A 141 9.02 -8.86 -5.79
CA ILE A 141 9.61 -7.60 -5.33
C ILE A 141 8.54 -6.68 -4.73
N ILE A 142 7.33 -6.66 -5.30
CA ILE A 142 6.27 -5.70 -4.96
C ILE A 142 5.39 -6.20 -3.83
N ASP A 143 5.17 -7.52 -3.75
CA ASP A 143 4.20 -8.14 -2.84
C ASP A 143 4.81 -8.36 -1.44
N PHE A 144 4.32 -7.63 -0.46
CA PHE A 144 4.79 -7.75 0.92
C PHE A 144 4.58 -9.14 1.51
N SER A 145 3.60 -9.90 1.03
CA SER A 145 3.37 -11.27 1.47
C SER A 145 4.48 -12.25 1.03
N MET A 146 5.31 -11.83 0.07
CA MET A 146 6.46 -12.60 -0.42
C MET A 146 7.75 -12.34 0.38
N LEU A 147 7.72 -11.47 1.38
CA LEU A 147 8.86 -11.27 2.27
C LEU A 147 9.14 -12.53 3.08
N GLU A 148 10.42 -12.87 3.21
CA GLU A 148 10.82 -14.11 3.92
C GLU A 148 10.52 -14.03 5.42
N THR A 149 10.01 -15.10 5.97
CA THR A 149 9.60 -15.25 7.38
C THR A 149 10.63 -14.79 8.43
N PRO A 150 11.96 -14.99 8.25
CA PRO A 150 12.95 -14.52 9.22
C PRO A 150 12.91 -13.01 9.47
N TYR A 151 12.71 -12.22 8.42
CA TYR A 151 12.56 -10.76 8.55
C TYR A 151 11.32 -10.36 9.38
N PHE A 152 10.21 -11.04 9.17
CA PHE A 152 8.99 -10.78 9.93
C PHE A 152 9.14 -11.10 11.41
N MET A 153 9.84 -12.19 11.76
CA MET A 153 10.06 -12.57 13.16
C MET A 153 10.95 -11.55 13.88
N GLU A 154 12.01 -11.07 13.24
CA GLU A 154 12.90 -10.06 13.81
C GLU A 154 12.17 -8.72 13.99
N VAL A 155 11.41 -8.28 12.99
CA VAL A 155 10.61 -7.04 13.05
C VAL A 155 9.52 -7.16 14.11
N ASN A 156 8.80 -8.26 14.20
CA ASN A 156 7.77 -8.46 15.21
C ASN A 156 8.35 -8.45 16.64
N ASN A 157 9.48 -9.11 16.87
CA ASN A 157 10.14 -9.07 18.17
C ASN A 157 10.55 -7.62 18.54
N THR A 158 11.10 -6.88 17.58
CA THR A 158 11.47 -5.47 17.79
C THR A 158 10.26 -4.60 18.06
N ILE A 159 9.13 -4.83 17.37
CA ILE A 159 7.87 -4.11 17.59
C ILE A 159 7.30 -4.45 18.97
N GLU A 160 7.26 -5.72 19.36
CA GLU A 160 6.76 -6.15 20.68
C GLU A 160 7.61 -5.58 21.82
N GLU A 161 8.94 -5.61 21.70
CA GLU A 161 9.84 -4.95 22.61
C GLU A 161 9.61 -3.43 22.67
N GLY A 162 9.47 -2.78 21.51
CA GLY A 162 9.14 -1.36 21.40
C GLY A 162 7.79 -1.01 22.03
N LEU A 163 6.75 -1.80 21.77
CA LEU A 163 5.42 -1.60 22.35
C LEU A 163 5.41 -1.82 23.87
N SER A 164 6.19 -2.78 24.37
CA SER A 164 6.33 -3.02 25.81
C SER A 164 7.04 -1.87 26.55
N THR A 165 7.84 -1.09 25.80
CA THR A 165 8.58 0.08 26.30
C THR A 165 7.92 1.41 25.92
N LEU A 166 6.74 1.40 25.30
CA LEU A 166 5.96 2.62 25.00
C LEU A 166 5.57 3.31 26.33
N ILE A 167 6.51 4.12 26.79
CA ILE A 167 6.28 5.16 27.77
C ILE A 167 5.38 6.20 27.08
N GLU A 168 4.38 6.70 27.77
CA GLU A 168 3.59 7.85 27.36
C GLU A 168 4.49 8.89 26.69
N PHE A 169 4.16 9.32 25.47
CA PHE A 169 4.99 10.26 24.70
C PHE A 169 5.15 11.56 25.49
N ASP A 170 6.27 11.68 26.17
CA ASP A 170 6.64 12.91 26.90
C ASP A 170 7.33 13.88 25.93
N GLU A 171 6.56 14.87 25.49
CA GLU A 171 7.03 15.94 24.59
C GLU A 171 8.27 16.66 25.13
N LYS A 172 8.39 16.80 26.45
CA LYS A 172 9.50 17.50 27.09
C LYS A 172 10.78 16.67 27.01
N ASN A 173 10.70 15.37 27.28
CA ASN A 173 11.83 14.45 27.15
C ASN A 173 12.21 14.26 25.67
N PHE A 174 11.25 14.15 24.78
CA PHE A 174 11.52 14.06 23.35
C PHE A 174 12.23 15.31 22.80
N LYS A 175 11.81 16.51 23.20
CA LYS A 175 12.52 17.75 22.85
C LYS A 175 13.93 17.78 23.42
N LYS A 176 14.13 17.22 24.61
CA LYS A 176 15.44 17.12 25.24
C LYS A 176 16.35 16.14 24.49
N ILE A 177 15.85 14.97 24.13
CA ILE A 177 16.58 13.98 23.32
C ILE A 177 17.03 14.60 22.01
N ILE A 178 16.14 15.23 21.26
CA ILE A 178 16.48 15.89 19.99
C ILE A 178 17.49 17.03 20.17
N SER A 179 17.44 17.75 21.28
CA SER A 179 18.38 18.87 21.52
C SER A 179 19.77 18.43 21.98
N VAL A 180 19.87 17.24 22.58
CA VAL A 180 21.12 16.75 23.18
C VAL A 180 21.78 15.66 22.34
N ASP A 181 20.98 14.72 21.79
CA ASP A 181 21.51 13.55 21.08
C ASP A 181 21.66 13.76 19.56
N CYS A 182 20.95 14.70 18.95
CA CYS A 182 21.33 15.20 17.65
C CYS A 182 22.50 16.16 17.86
N TYR A 183 23.70 15.73 17.60
CA TYR A 183 24.95 16.55 17.56
C TYR A 183 24.78 17.68 16.52
N LEU A 184 24.00 18.68 16.90
CA LEU A 184 23.79 19.86 16.10
C LEU A 184 24.79 20.89 16.61
N ASP A 185 25.86 21.10 15.88
CA ASP A 185 26.95 22.00 16.23
C ASP A 185 26.58 23.50 16.16
N GLY A 186 25.32 23.80 15.87
CA GLY A 186 24.79 25.17 15.82
C GLY A 186 24.92 25.85 14.48
N THR A 187 25.32 25.12 13.43
CA THR A 187 25.41 25.64 12.06
C THR A 187 24.03 26.05 11.52
N GLU A 188 24.00 26.78 10.43
CA GLU A 188 22.75 27.21 9.79
C GLU A 188 22.00 26.01 9.18
N ASP A 189 22.72 25.00 8.72
CA ASP A 189 22.16 23.75 8.24
C ASP A 189 21.50 22.94 9.38
N ASP A 190 22.09 22.90 10.56
CA ASP A 190 21.51 22.28 11.75
C ASP A 190 20.24 22.96 12.19
N ARG A 191 20.20 24.29 12.16
CA ARG A 191 18.98 25.04 12.44
C ARG A 191 17.86 24.74 11.44
N ARG A 192 18.23 24.52 10.18
CA ARG A 192 17.29 24.14 9.13
C ARG A 192 16.74 22.74 9.34
N VAL A 193 17.60 21.75 9.66
CA VAL A 193 17.21 20.37 9.98
C VAL A 193 16.31 20.36 11.21
N LYS A 194 16.67 21.07 12.29
CA LYS A 194 15.89 21.18 13.51
C LYS A 194 14.51 21.81 13.28
N ARG A 195 14.42 22.87 12.46
CA ARG A 195 13.13 23.47 12.08
C ARG A 195 12.26 22.52 11.25
N SER A 196 12.88 21.79 10.31
CA SER A 196 12.18 20.79 9.52
C SER A 196 11.60 19.69 10.42
N PHE A 197 12.42 19.16 11.32
CA PHE A 197 12.02 18.09 12.23
C PHE A 197 10.93 18.52 13.23
N LEU A 198 11.04 19.73 13.80
CA LEU A 198 10.00 20.28 14.67
C LEU A 198 8.67 20.50 13.90
N LYS A 199 8.76 20.86 12.62
CA LYS A 199 7.60 21.01 11.77
C LYS A 199 6.88 19.68 11.52
N GLU A 200 7.64 18.60 11.31
CA GLU A 200 7.12 17.23 11.17
C GLU A 200 6.43 16.76 12.46
N ILE A 201 7.03 17.03 13.64
CA ILE A 201 6.42 16.67 14.92
C ILE A 201 5.10 17.43 15.16
N MET A 202 5.07 18.73 14.83
CA MET A 202 3.84 19.50 14.94
C MET A 202 2.76 18.98 13.99
N LEU A 203 3.16 18.52 12.82
CA LEU A 203 2.27 17.88 11.85
C LEU A 203 1.73 16.55 12.40
N LEU A 204 2.58 15.68 12.94
CA LEU A 204 2.18 14.43 13.58
C LEU A 204 1.17 14.66 14.71
N LYS A 205 1.39 15.67 15.56
CA LYS A 205 0.42 16.05 16.62
C LYS A 205 -0.94 16.46 16.06
N GLN A 206 -0.94 17.22 14.97
CA GLN A 206 -2.19 17.61 14.32
C GLN A 206 -2.92 16.41 13.72
N ILE A 207 -2.17 15.45 13.19
CA ILE A 207 -2.70 14.20 12.63
C ILE A 207 -3.36 13.38 13.73
N VAL A 208 -2.65 13.10 14.82
CA VAL A 208 -3.17 12.34 15.97
C VAL A 208 -4.41 13.02 16.56
N SER A 209 -4.37 14.34 16.75
CA SER A 209 -5.52 15.09 17.25
C SER A 209 -6.74 15.05 16.32
N ARG A 210 -6.51 15.05 15.00
CA ARG A 210 -7.59 14.96 14.00
C ARG A 210 -8.15 13.55 13.90
N SER A 211 -7.28 12.53 13.94
CA SER A 211 -7.68 11.13 13.96
C SER A 211 -8.53 10.80 15.18
N ASN A 212 -8.13 11.25 16.37
CA ASN A 212 -8.93 11.07 17.57
C ASN A 212 -10.32 11.75 17.44
N LYS A 213 -10.38 12.97 16.91
CA LYS A 213 -11.67 13.64 16.65
C LYS A 213 -12.53 12.91 15.63
N PHE A 214 -11.92 12.31 14.61
CA PHE A 214 -12.63 11.53 13.60
C PHE A 214 -13.18 10.24 14.19
N ILE A 215 -12.40 9.55 15.02
CA ILE A 215 -12.80 8.35 15.76
C ILE A 215 -13.98 8.69 16.68
N ASP A 216 -13.85 9.74 17.49
CA ASP A 216 -14.90 10.19 18.41
C ASP A 216 -16.22 10.57 17.72
N GLN A 217 -16.16 11.02 16.46
CA GLN A 217 -17.35 11.45 15.70
C GLN A 217 -18.01 10.34 14.89
N ASN A 218 -17.30 9.26 14.56
CA ASN A 218 -17.76 8.26 13.59
C ASN A 218 -17.88 6.84 14.16
N ILE A 219 -17.44 6.60 15.38
CA ILE A 219 -17.67 5.31 16.06
C ILE A 219 -18.85 5.52 17.03
N PRO A 220 -20.03 4.94 16.80
CA PRO A 220 -21.07 4.93 17.81
C PRO A 220 -20.56 4.10 19.00
N TYR A 221 -20.48 4.70 20.18
CA TYR A 221 -20.36 3.96 21.42
C TYR A 221 -21.64 3.13 21.55
N GLU A 222 -21.54 1.82 21.31
CA GLU A 222 -22.55 0.89 21.80
C GLU A 222 -22.30 0.72 23.30
N GLU A 223 -23.31 1.19 24.10
CA GLU A 223 -23.37 0.93 25.53
C GLU A 223 -23.71 -0.54 25.82
#